data_ed5537075bfbee9935ef1e08f59e7f7a
#
_entry.id   ed5537075bfbee9935ef1e08f59e7f7a
#
_cell.length_a   1.000
_cell.length_b   1.000
_cell.length_c   1.000
_cell.angle_alpha   90.00
_cell.angle_beta   90.00
_cell.angle_gamma   90.00
#
_symmetry.space_group_name_H-M   'P 1'
#
loop_
_entity.id
_entity.type
_entity.pdbx_description
1 polymer ?
#
loop_
_entity_poly.entity_id
_entity_poly.type
_entity_poly.pdbx_seq_one_letter_code
_entity_poly.pdbx_strand_id
1 'polypeptide(L)'
;LEGLTINMVGDLKYGRTTHSLLQAMSHFNPKFIFTAPEELKMPKEYKDFLDSRGIEYIETTSLIEHLNDCDILYMTRVQQERFTDLMEYERVKDVYTLNASMLGEVRRNMKILHPLPRVTEIAQDVDDTPYAYYFKQAENGLYVRMAIISYLLGYR
;
A
#
# COMPACT_ATOMS: atom_id res chain seq x y z
N LEU A 1 -16.44 3.11 0.63
CA LEU A 1 -15.01 3.46 0.39
C LEU A 1 -14.73 4.96 0.61
N GLU A 2 -15.77 5.75 0.85
CA GLU A 2 -15.68 7.21 1.00
C GLU A 2 -14.90 7.60 2.25
N GLY A 3 -13.97 8.56 2.10
CA GLY A 3 -13.24 9.16 3.22
C GLY A 3 -12.25 8.27 3.95
N LEU A 4 -11.80 7.16 3.33
CA LEU A 4 -10.81 6.28 3.95
C LEU A 4 -9.44 6.95 4.05
N THR A 5 -8.75 6.75 5.17
CA THR A 5 -7.33 7.07 5.32
C THR A 5 -6.50 5.85 4.90
N ILE A 6 -5.68 6.02 3.87
CA ILE A 6 -4.88 4.95 3.25
C ILE A 6 -3.40 5.27 3.43
N ASN A 7 -2.69 4.46 4.22
CA ASN A 7 -1.24 4.55 4.36
C ASN A 7 -0.58 3.58 3.37
N MET A 8 0.14 4.13 2.39
CA MET A 8 0.93 3.38 1.42
C MET A 8 2.38 3.36 1.87
N VAL A 9 2.95 2.16 2.04
CA VAL A 9 4.25 1.95 2.67
C VAL A 9 5.20 1.19 1.75
N GLY A 10 6.44 1.64 1.66
CA GLY A 10 7.54 0.95 0.99
C GLY A 10 8.00 1.61 -0.30
N ASP A 11 7.99 0.88 -1.42
CA ASP A 11 8.40 1.40 -2.72
C ASP A 11 7.24 2.14 -3.40
N LEU A 12 7.17 3.44 -3.18
CA LEU A 12 6.16 4.29 -3.81
C LEU A 12 6.64 4.89 -5.14
N LYS A 13 7.95 4.82 -5.42
CA LYS A 13 8.54 5.38 -6.64
C LYS A 13 8.33 4.47 -7.86
N TYR A 14 8.56 3.17 -7.68
CA TYR A 14 8.50 2.20 -8.77
C TYR A 14 7.27 1.28 -8.67
N GLY A 15 6.52 1.38 -7.58
CA GLY A 15 5.37 0.54 -7.26
C GLY A 15 4.14 0.84 -8.11
N ARG A 16 4.02 0.25 -9.30
CA ARG A 16 2.85 0.46 -10.20
C ARG A 16 1.50 0.18 -9.51
N THR A 17 1.48 -0.73 -8.54
CA THR A 17 0.27 -1.05 -7.78
C THR A 17 -0.17 0.10 -6.89
N THR A 18 0.77 0.85 -6.29
CA THR A 18 0.46 2.04 -5.48
C THR A 18 -0.07 3.17 -6.37
N HIS A 19 0.51 3.38 -7.55
CA HIS A 19 0.08 4.39 -8.50
C HIS A 19 -1.35 4.15 -8.99
N SER A 20 -1.67 2.92 -9.41
CA SER A 20 -3.03 2.58 -9.86
C SER A 20 -4.04 2.59 -8.71
N LEU A 21 -3.66 2.17 -7.50
CA LEU A 21 -4.52 2.25 -6.33
C LEU A 21 -4.84 3.70 -5.96
N LEU A 22 -3.82 4.58 -5.97
CA LEU A 22 -3.99 6.01 -5.73
C LEU A 22 -5.01 6.61 -6.71
N GLN A 23 -4.85 6.34 -8.00
CA GLN A 23 -5.77 6.84 -9.03
C GLN A 23 -7.19 6.31 -8.84
N ALA A 24 -7.36 5.00 -8.58
CA ALA A 24 -8.66 4.40 -8.35
C ALA A 24 -9.35 4.97 -7.10
N MET A 25 -8.62 5.07 -5.99
CA MET A 25 -9.16 5.57 -4.73
C MET A 25 -9.46 7.08 -4.76
N SER A 26 -8.80 7.86 -5.62
CA SER A 26 -9.07 9.30 -5.77
C SER A 26 -10.51 9.65 -6.14
N HIS A 27 -11.31 8.67 -6.57
CA HIS A 27 -12.74 8.83 -6.83
C HIS A 27 -13.62 8.78 -5.56
N PHE A 28 -13.03 8.45 -4.41
CA PHE A 28 -13.74 8.23 -3.13
C PHE A 28 -13.30 9.19 -2.03
N ASN A 29 -12.77 10.34 -2.39
CA ASN A 29 -12.33 11.37 -1.46
C ASN A 29 -11.48 10.82 -0.29
N PRO A 30 -10.38 10.09 -0.55
CA PRO A 30 -9.53 9.50 0.47
C PRO A 30 -8.62 10.54 1.09
N LYS A 31 -7.98 10.19 2.22
CA LYS A 31 -6.76 10.81 2.71
C LYS A 31 -5.61 9.84 2.53
N PHE A 32 -4.50 10.28 1.93
CA PHE A 32 -3.32 9.44 1.76
C PHE A 32 -2.24 9.76 2.79
N ILE A 33 -1.52 8.72 3.21
CA ILE A 33 -0.27 8.80 3.93
C ILE A 33 0.75 8.04 3.09
N PHE A 34 1.86 8.70 2.75
CA PHE A 34 2.95 8.12 1.98
C PHE A 34 4.14 7.88 2.89
N THR A 35 4.35 6.63 3.28
CA THR A 35 5.44 6.19 4.14
C THR A 35 6.52 5.54 3.30
N ALA A 36 7.59 6.26 3.02
CA ALA A 36 8.69 5.78 2.17
C ALA A 36 10.02 6.41 2.57
N PRO A 37 11.16 5.71 2.39
CA PRO A 37 12.47 6.34 2.46
C PRO A 37 12.61 7.40 1.35
N GLU A 38 13.55 8.35 1.53
CA GLU A 38 13.73 9.47 0.61
C GLU A 38 13.87 9.05 -0.85
N GLU A 39 14.59 7.96 -1.10
CA GLU A 39 14.89 7.42 -2.43
C GLU A 39 13.66 6.81 -3.13
N LEU A 40 12.63 6.41 -2.34
CA LEU A 40 11.45 5.67 -2.80
C LEU A 40 10.13 6.43 -2.63
N LYS A 41 10.18 7.74 -2.40
CA LYS A 41 9.01 8.61 -2.26
C LYS A 41 8.11 8.59 -3.49
N MET A 42 6.84 8.89 -3.26
CA MET A 42 5.84 9.04 -4.32
C MET A 42 6.30 10.10 -5.34
N PRO A 43 6.33 9.77 -6.65
CA PRO A 43 6.72 10.71 -7.69
C PRO A 43 5.84 11.97 -7.71
N LYS A 44 6.45 13.10 -8.09
CA LYS A 44 5.78 14.41 -8.12
C LYS A 44 4.49 14.40 -8.94
N GLU A 45 4.47 13.68 -10.05
CA GLU A 45 3.31 13.61 -10.96
C GLU A 45 2.03 13.11 -10.28
N TYR A 46 2.15 12.15 -9.33
CA TYR A 46 1.02 11.64 -8.56
C TYR A 46 0.59 12.62 -7.47
N LYS A 47 1.52 13.35 -6.88
CA LYS A 47 1.22 14.43 -5.93
C LYS A 47 0.51 15.58 -6.61
N ASP A 48 1.00 16.04 -7.77
CA ASP A 48 0.35 17.07 -8.59
C ASP A 48 -1.07 16.64 -9.01
N PHE A 49 -1.27 15.35 -9.31
CA PHE A 49 -2.59 14.80 -9.59
C PHE A 49 -3.55 14.91 -8.39
N LEU A 50 -3.09 14.59 -7.18
CA LEU A 50 -3.89 14.74 -5.96
C LEU A 50 -4.19 16.21 -5.65
N ASP A 51 -3.18 17.08 -5.76
CA ASP A 51 -3.32 18.53 -5.56
C ASP A 51 -4.37 19.12 -6.51
N SER A 52 -4.38 18.69 -7.77
CA SER A 52 -5.36 19.14 -8.77
C SER A 52 -6.80 18.75 -8.44
N ARG A 53 -6.99 17.76 -7.55
CA ARG A 53 -8.29 17.25 -7.09
C ARG A 53 -8.64 17.70 -5.66
N GLY A 54 -7.75 18.44 -5.00
CA GLY A 54 -7.94 18.83 -3.60
C GLY A 54 -7.92 17.67 -2.62
N ILE A 55 -7.22 16.57 -2.94
CA ILE A 55 -7.10 15.39 -2.09
C ILE A 55 -5.90 15.55 -1.16
N GLU A 56 -6.14 15.42 0.14
CA GLU A 56 -5.09 15.57 1.16
C GLU A 56 -4.14 14.38 1.18
N TYR A 57 -2.84 14.66 1.36
CA TYR A 57 -1.83 13.64 1.64
C TYR A 57 -0.76 14.14 2.62
N ILE A 58 -0.11 13.20 3.30
CA ILE A 58 1.02 13.41 4.21
C ILE A 58 2.18 12.55 3.73
N GLU A 59 3.42 13.05 3.83
CA GLU A 59 4.63 12.28 3.57
C GLU A 59 5.40 12.07 4.89
N THR A 60 5.82 10.84 5.16
CA THR A 60 6.66 10.48 6.31
C THR A 60 7.65 9.38 5.94
N THR A 61 8.74 9.28 6.70
CA THR A 61 9.69 8.17 6.64
C THR A 61 9.49 7.15 7.76
N SER A 62 8.57 7.40 8.70
CA SER A 62 8.33 6.54 9.86
C SER A 62 7.08 5.67 9.69
N LEU A 63 7.26 4.35 9.70
CA LEU A 63 6.14 3.40 9.64
C LEU A 63 5.19 3.56 10.84
N ILE A 64 5.73 3.88 12.01
CA ILE A 64 4.95 3.89 13.27
C ILE A 64 4.14 5.17 13.43
N GLU A 65 4.63 6.30 12.90
CA GLU A 65 4.09 7.64 13.17
C GLU A 65 2.59 7.77 12.88
N HIS A 66 2.12 7.15 11.80
CA HIS A 66 0.72 7.22 11.36
C HIS A 66 0.04 5.86 11.27
N LEU A 67 0.59 4.83 11.93
CA LEU A 67 0.04 3.48 11.87
C LEU A 67 -1.38 3.43 12.48
N ASN A 68 -1.63 4.22 13.52
CA ASN A 68 -2.92 4.27 14.23
C ASN A 68 -3.96 5.15 13.51
N ASP A 69 -3.54 5.92 12.51
CA ASP A 69 -4.41 6.89 11.84
C ASP A 69 -5.11 6.32 10.60
N CYS A 70 -4.65 5.20 10.07
CA CYS A 70 -5.15 4.66 8.81
C CYS A 70 -6.25 3.60 8.98
N ASP A 71 -7.13 3.53 7.99
CA ASP A 71 -8.11 2.46 7.82
C ASP A 71 -7.54 1.32 6.98
N ILE A 72 -6.66 1.67 6.05
CA ILE A 72 -5.95 0.73 5.18
C ILE A 72 -4.45 0.98 5.29
N LEU A 73 -3.70 -0.06 5.63
CA LEU A 73 -2.26 -0.11 5.54
C LEU A 73 -1.88 -0.94 4.29
N TYR A 74 -1.43 -0.28 3.24
CA TYR A 74 -1.03 -0.92 2.00
C TYR A 74 0.49 -1.04 1.95
N MET A 75 0.99 -2.23 2.29
CA MET A 75 2.42 -2.53 2.30
C MET A 75 2.90 -2.97 0.91
N THR A 76 4.10 -2.55 0.52
CA THR A 76 4.76 -3.02 -0.70
C THR A 76 6.20 -3.43 -0.40
N ARG A 77 6.70 -4.44 -1.10
CA ARG A 77 8.11 -4.79 -1.03
C ARG A 77 8.97 -3.80 -1.85
N VAL A 78 10.21 -3.64 -1.46
CA VAL A 78 11.23 -2.97 -2.26
C VAL A 78 11.70 -3.96 -3.33
N GLN A 79 11.55 -3.59 -4.62
CA GLN A 79 11.84 -4.47 -5.76
C GLN A 79 13.30 -4.32 -6.20
N GLN A 80 14.16 -5.30 -5.88
CA GLN A 80 15.59 -5.29 -6.28
C GLN A 80 15.80 -5.08 -7.78
N GLU A 81 14.94 -5.67 -8.58
CA GLU A 81 14.97 -5.61 -10.04
C GLU A 81 14.77 -4.19 -10.64
N ARG A 82 14.45 -3.20 -9.80
CA ARG A 82 14.27 -1.80 -10.17
C ARG A 82 15.50 -0.93 -9.93
N PHE A 83 16.47 -1.45 -9.18
CA PHE A 83 17.68 -0.70 -8.85
C PHE A 83 18.78 -1.02 -9.83
N THR A 84 19.43 0.01 -10.36
CA THR A 84 20.66 -0.11 -11.16
C THR A 84 21.89 -0.27 -10.27
N ASP A 85 21.84 0.27 -9.05
CA ASP A 85 22.88 0.15 -8.03
C ASP A 85 22.38 -0.76 -6.88
N LEU A 86 23.06 -1.88 -6.69
CA LEU A 86 22.78 -2.82 -5.61
C LEU A 86 23.06 -2.23 -4.23
N MET A 87 23.99 -1.27 -4.10
CA MET A 87 24.24 -0.62 -2.82
C MET A 87 23.08 0.29 -2.39
N GLU A 88 22.41 0.92 -3.34
CA GLU A 88 21.20 1.70 -3.08
C GLU A 88 20.05 0.78 -2.59
N TYR A 89 19.86 -0.36 -3.26
CA TYR A 89 18.89 -1.37 -2.83
C TYR A 89 19.17 -1.88 -1.41
N GLU A 90 20.43 -2.23 -1.10
CA GLU A 90 20.81 -2.76 0.23
C GLU A 90 20.50 -1.77 1.38
N ARG A 91 20.49 -0.47 1.12
CA ARG A 91 20.13 0.56 2.12
C ARG A 91 18.65 0.61 2.45
N VAL A 92 17.78 0.21 1.51
CA VAL A 92 16.33 0.42 1.62
C VAL A 92 15.51 -0.87 1.68
N LYS A 93 16.10 -2.03 1.37
CA LYS A 93 15.37 -3.31 1.25
C LYS A 93 14.62 -3.71 2.51
N ASP A 94 15.18 -3.45 3.71
CA ASP A 94 14.63 -3.85 5.01
C ASP A 94 14.24 -2.64 5.88
N VAL A 95 14.02 -1.48 5.27
CA VAL A 95 13.69 -0.24 6.01
C VAL A 95 12.39 -0.40 6.80
N TYR A 96 11.43 -1.14 6.27
CA TYR A 96 10.15 -1.37 6.94
C TYR A 96 9.90 -2.86 7.11
N THR A 97 9.71 -3.27 8.36
CA THR A 97 9.19 -4.59 8.72
C THR A 97 8.05 -4.41 9.71
N LEU A 98 6.84 -4.69 9.25
CA LEU A 98 5.65 -4.70 10.10
C LEU A 98 5.60 -6.00 10.88
N ASN A 99 5.40 -5.95 12.20
CA ASN A 99 5.18 -7.11 13.06
C ASN A 99 3.95 -6.92 13.96
N ALA A 100 3.46 -8.00 14.55
CA ALA A 100 2.22 -7.99 15.33
C ALA A 100 2.29 -7.07 16.56
N SER A 101 3.46 -6.86 17.16
CA SER A 101 3.62 -5.99 18.34
C SER A 101 3.35 -4.52 18.03
N MET A 102 3.49 -4.10 16.77
CA MET A 102 3.17 -2.73 16.33
C MET A 102 1.67 -2.45 16.21
N LEU A 103 0.83 -3.49 16.25
CA LEU A 103 -0.60 -3.40 15.95
C LEU A 103 -1.49 -3.21 17.21
N GLY A 104 -0.88 -2.95 18.37
CA GLY A 104 -1.61 -2.91 19.65
C GLY A 104 -2.64 -1.77 19.78
N GLU A 105 -2.41 -0.63 19.12
CA GLU A 105 -3.24 0.56 19.21
C GLU A 105 -3.88 0.99 17.88
N VAL A 106 -3.79 0.16 16.85
CA VAL A 106 -4.35 0.49 15.52
C VAL A 106 -5.89 0.49 15.55
N ARG A 107 -6.50 1.17 14.58
CA ARG A 107 -7.95 1.18 14.43
C ARG A 107 -8.51 -0.24 14.33
N ARG A 108 -9.59 -0.52 15.03
CA ARG A 108 -10.20 -1.85 15.12
C ARG A 108 -10.64 -2.42 13.77
N ASN A 109 -10.99 -1.56 12.84
CA ASN A 109 -11.43 -1.90 11.47
C ASN A 109 -10.29 -1.86 10.45
N MET A 110 -9.07 -1.48 10.83
CA MET A 110 -7.92 -1.41 9.92
C MET A 110 -7.72 -2.75 9.17
N LYS A 111 -7.32 -2.68 7.92
CA LYS A 111 -6.92 -3.83 7.13
C LYS A 111 -5.54 -3.61 6.51
N ILE A 112 -4.71 -4.64 6.64
CA ILE A 112 -3.39 -4.70 6.03
C ILE A 112 -3.54 -5.38 4.68
N LEU A 113 -3.15 -4.68 3.63
CA LEU A 113 -3.14 -5.14 2.24
C LEU A 113 -1.71 -5.24 1.73
N HIS A 114 -1.51 -6.16 0.77
CA HIS A 114 -0.22 -6.35 0.10
C HIS A 114 -0.44 -6.99 -1.28
N PRO A 115 0.21 -6.53 -2.34
CA PRO A 115 0.01 -7.10 -3.68
C PRO A 115 0.58 -8.51 -3.86
N LEU A 116 1.37 -9.00 -2.89
CA LEU A 116 2.07 -10.29 -2.89
C LEU A 116 2.99 -10.48 -4.14
N PRO A 117 4.06 -11.31 -4.05
CA PRO A 117 4.51 -12.00 -2.82
C PRO A 117 5.22 -11.05 -1.85
N ARG A 118 5.08 -11.29 -0.56
CA ARG A 118 5.89 -10.62 0.47
C ARG A 118 7.21 -11.35 0.71
N VAL A 119 8.19 -10.65 1.27
CA VAL A 119 9.49 -11.19 1.68
C VAL A 119 9.72 -10.91 3.17
N THR A 120 10.23 -9.72 3.53
CA THR A 120 10.59 -9.32 4.90
C THR A 120 9.72 -8.19 5.45
N GLU A 121 9.02 -7.48 4.58
CA GLU A 121 8.27 -6.26 4.91
C GLU A 121 7.03 -6.50 5.79
N ILE A 122 6.53 -7.74 5.85
CA ILE A 122 5.50 -8.18 6.81
C ILE A 122 5.96 -9.47 7.46
N ALA A 123 6.16 -9.45 8.77
CA ALA A 123 6.52 -10.62 9.55
C ALA A 123 5.36 -11.64 9.61
N GLN A 124 5.70 -12.92 9.82
CA GLN A 124 4.71 -14.00 9.82
C GLN A 124 3.69 -13.90 10.97
N ASP A 125 4.10 -13.31 12.10
CA ASP A 125 3.21 -13.13 13.26
C ASP A 125 2.00 -12.21 12.98
N VAL A 126 2.07 -11.40 11.92
CA VAL A 126 0.95 -10.58 11.46
C VAL A 126 -0.18 -11.43 10.87
N ASP A 127 0.12 -12.61 10.31
CA ASP A 127 -0.86 -13.48 9.63
C ASP A 127 -2.01 -13.91 10.53
N ASP A 128 -1.72 -14.11 11.81
CA ASP A 128 -2.69 -14.54 12.81
C ASP A 128 -3.50 -13.39 13.42
N THR A 129 -3.26 -12.16 12.98
CA THR A 129 -3.98 -10.98 13.47
C THR A 129 -5.28 -10.75 12.68
N PRO A 130 -6.31 -10.11 13.29
CA PRO A 130 -7.55 -9.79 12.58
C PRO A 130 -7.37 -8.70 11.51
N TYR A 131 -6.19 -8.13 11.42
CA TYR A 131 -5.84 -7.07 10.48
C TYR A 131 -5.31 -7.60 9.15
N ALA A 132 -4.71 -8.81 9.11
CA ALA A 132 -4.19 -9.43 7.93
C ALA A 132 -5.28 -9.71 6.89
N TYR A 133 -5.27 -8.98 5.77
CA TYR A 133 -6.29 -9.13 4.73
C TYR A 133 -5.68 -9.45 3.34
N TYR A 134 -4.37 -9.48 3.21
CA TYR A 134 -3.67 -9.65 1.92
C TYR A 134 -3.93 -11.00 1.25
N PHE A 135 -4.15 -12.09 1.99
CA PHE A 135 -4.53 -13.37 1.39
C PHE A 135 -5.97 -13.33 0.85
N LYS A 136 -6.88 -12.70 1.59
CA LYS A 136 -8.26 -12.49 1.12
C LYS A 136 -8.31 -11.52 -0.06
N GLN A 137 -7.44 -10.51 -0.06
CA GLN A 137 -7.25 -9.61 -1.19
C GLN A 137 -6.83 -10.38 -2.44
N ALA A 138 -5.88 -11.33 -2.34
CA ALA A 138 -5.44 -12.16 -3.45
C ALA A 138 -6.58 -13.02 -4.01
N GLU A 139 -7.36 -13.65 -3.14
CA GLU A 139 -8.57 -14.41 -3.50
C GLU A 139 -9.61 -13.51 -4.21
N ASN A 140 -9.91 -12.34 -3.66
CA ASN A 140 -10.81 -11.37 -4.27
C ASN A 140 -10.35 -10.95 -5.68
N GLY A 141 -9.02 -10.87 -5.89
CA GLY A 141 -8.44 -10.58 -7.19
C GLY A 141 -8.78 -11.62 -8.27
N LEU A 142 -8.98 -12.89 -7.91
CA LEU A 142 -9.47 -13.92 -8.82
C LEU A 142 -10.90 -13.60 -9.27
N TYR A 143 -11.79 -13.36 -8.34
CA TYR A 143 -13.22 -13.08 -8.65
C TYR A 143 -13.39 -11.81 -9.48
N VAL A 144 -12.64 -10.75 -9.17
CA VAL A 144 -12.67 -9.51 -9.95
C VAL A 144 -12.21 -9.74 -11.39
N ARG A 145 -11.13 -10.52 -11.61
CA ARG A 145 -10.68 -10.87 -12.96
C ARG A 145 -11.71 -11.69 -13.71
N MET A 146 -12.34 -12.66 -13.06
CA MET A 146 -13.43 -13.44 -13.66
C MET A 146 -14.60 -12.54 -14.06
N ALA A 147 -15.02 -11.62 -13.20
CA ALA A 147 -16.09 -10.67 -13.48
C ALA A 147 -15.76 -9.76 -14.66
N ILE A 148 -14.55 -9.23 -14.76
CA ILE A 148 -14.10 -8.39 -15.88
C ILE A 148 -14.14 -9.18 -17.19
N ILE A 149 -13.62 -10.42 -17.21
CA ILE A 149 -13.63 -11.27 -18.40
C ILE A 149 -15.07 -11.57 -18.84
N SER A 150 -15.93 -11.96 -17.89
CA SER A 150 -17.36 -12.23 -18.18
C SER A 150 -18.05 -11.00 -18.76
N TYR A 151 -17.83 -9.82 -18.18
CA TYR A 151 -18.38 -8.56 -18.65
C TYR A 151 -17.94 -8.24 -20.09
N LEU A 152 -16.64 -8.37 -20.39
CA LEU A 152 -16.08 -8.12 -21.73
C LEU A 152 -16.60 -9.11 -22.78
N LEU A 153 -16.94 -10.33 -22.39
CA LEU A 153 -17.53 -11.37 -23.25
C LEU A 153 -19.09 -11.27 -23.36
N GLY A 154 -19.68 -10.28 -22.70
CA GLY A 154 -21.12 -10.06 -22.74
C GLY A 154 -21.97 -11.00 -21.86
N TYR A 155 -21.34 -11.79 -20.99
CA TYR A 155 -22.02 -12.55 -19.94
C TYR A 155 -22.49 -11.61 -18.83
N ARG A 156 -23.76 -11.65 -18.46
CA ARG A 156 -24.37 -10.87 -17.38
C ARG A 156 -24.79 -11.78 -16.23
#